data_ce2f2da4485848f92defdb8c06326e39
#
_entry.id   ce2f2da4485848f92defdb8c06326e39
#
_cell.length_a   1.000
_cell.length_b   1.000
_cell.length_c   1.000
_cell.angle_alpha   90.00
_cell.angle_beta   90.00
_cell.angle_gamma   90.00
#
_symmetry.space_group_name_H-M   'P 1'
#
loop_
_entity.id
_entity.type
_entity.pdbx_description
1 polymer ?
#
loop_
_entity_poly.entity_id
_entity_poly.type
_entity_poly.pdbx_seq_one_letter_code
_entity_poly.pdbx_strand_id
1 'polypeptide(L)'
;MNRRDFVKSFAAVASSVAGVGCVSQRSVDYSGGASVKAVAEMDAGYSRSASGKLIISAPMLQNPAPTSMGVAFAVSAMANGFVEYSEFADMRNARKVKCGGFRVTDMNDKVMLVRLTGLKPSTKYFYRIGADRIFYGGGYKMRIIGVEQDPRVYTFTTSGEDARSHFCVYNDTHAKWEEFAQVTDKVAELNPAVVIWNGDACNTQETIESLRNIFLAPPIERRDYASEMPVCFVPGNHDMRGMACRRLEKVVMFRQPEERLSRDWDLGRNFAFRQGDIALIGLDTAEDKLDSRDVFAGLFCSEPYRVAQTAWLADALERPEIKSAPYIVAFCHIPLFDSDPTSNPGDIYPNDTDPRYRTDFASWQRACSKMWGPLFIKAGVQLVVTAHTHKYRYDAPVEDRPWAHLVAGGWRWNNARGQFQTVIEGKTENGKLKVTVHDIYNKKIVKVLEFSPRKAANATKRI
;
A
#
# COMPACT_ATOMS: atom_id res chain seq x y z
N MET A 1 30.74 -31.39 -1.02
CA MET A 1 30.15 -32.19 0.10
C MET A 1 29.09 -33.09 -0.51
N ASN A 2 29.31 -34.43 -0.45
CA ASN A 2 28.48 -35.36 -1.17
C ASN A 2 27.31 -35.85 -0.29
N ARG A 3 26.25 -36.40 -0.87
CA ARG A 3 25.02 -36.80 -0.17
C ARG A 3 25.19 -37.73 1.05
N ARG A 4 26.29 -38.50 1.08
CA ARG A 4 26.63 -39.44 2.18
C ARG A 4 27.17 -38.73 3.39
N ASP A 5 27.82 -37.56 3.25
CA ASP A 5 28.40 -36.79 4.35
C ASP A 5 27.34 -35.94 5.05
N PHE A 6 26.29 -35.53 4.33
CA PHE A 6 25.13 -34.82 4.87
C PHE A 6 24.29 -35.71 5.82
N VAL A 7 24.12 -36.99 5.47
CA VAL A 7 23.35 -37.94 6.30
C VAL A 7 24.13 -38.34 7.59
N LYS A 8 25.46 -38.38 7.53
CA LYS A 8 26.28 -38.69 8.72
C LYS A 8 26.33 -37.55 9.74
N SER A 9 26.22 -36.30 9.31
CA SER A 9 26.16 -35.14 10.21
C SER A 9 24.84 -35.07 11.01
N PHE A 10 23.75 -35.61 10.46
CA PHE A 10 22.46 -35.65 11.20
C PHE A 10 22.38 -36.78 12.22
N ALA A 11 23.10 -37.89 12.04
CA ALA A 11 23.13 -38.98 12.98
C ALA A 11 23.98 -38.67 14.24
N ALA A 12 24.91 -37.73 14.15
CA ALA A 12 25.80 -37.36 15.27
C ALA A 12 25.15 -36.36 16.27
N VAL A 13 24.09 -35.65 15.84
CA VAL A 13 23.35 -34.72 16.72
C VAL A 13 22.24 -35.43 17.51
N ALA A 14 21.80 -36.60 17.07
CA ALA A 14 20.75 -37.38 17.76
C ALA A 14 21.28 -38.19 18.96
N SER A 15 22.60 -38.28 19.15
CA SER A 15 23.18 -39.15 20.20
C SER A 15 23.65 -38.41 21.47
N SER A 16 23.50 -37.08 21.54
CA SER A 16 23.97 -36.29 22.69
C SER A 16 22.85 -35.74 23.60
N VAL A 17 21.60 -36.20 23.45
CA VAL A 17 20.46 -35.82 24.31
C VAL A 17 19.85 -37.06 25.01
N ALA A 18 20.69 -37.98 25.44
CA ALA A 18 20.27 -39.06 26.30
C ALA A 18 20.83 -38.81 27.70
N GLY A 19 20.16 -37.96 28.50
CA GLY A 19 20.58 -37.68 29.86
C GLY A 19 19.76 -36.62 30.58
N VAL A 20 18.43 -36.56 30.37
CA VAL A 20 17.56 -35.86 31.30
C VAL A 20 16.39 -36.79 31.61
N GLY A 21 16.18 -36.99 32.93
CA GLY A 21 15.33 -38.00 33.52
C GLY A 21 13.91 -38.06 32.96
N CYS A 22 13.38 -39.26 32.92
CA CYS A 22 11.99 -39.59 32.72
C CYS A 22 11.09 -38.74 33.63
N VAL A 23 10.61 -37.59 33.12
CA VAL A 23 9.36 -37.05 33.60
C VAL A 23 8.29 -37.90 32.93
N SER A 24 7.51 -38.62 33.72
CA SER A 24 6.37 -39.38 33.25
C SER A 24 5.57 -38.55 32.25
N GLN A 25 5.51 -38.98 31.01
CA GLN A 25 4.51 -38.51 30.08
C GLN A 25 3.14 -38.80 30.72
N ARG A 26 2.56 -37.78 31.36
CA ARG A 26 1.11 -37.74 31.44
C ARG A 26 0.65 -37.66 29.99
N SER A 27 0.07 -38.75 29.52
CA SER A 27 -0.74 -38.71 28.31
C SER A 27 -1.76 -37.60 28.52
N VAL A 28 -1.54 -36.49 27.82
CA VAL A 28 -2.60 -35.48 27.71
C VAL A 28 -3.69 -36.18 26.93
N ASP A 29 -4.73 -36.54 27.63
CA ASP A 29 -5.92 -37.13 27.06
C ASP A 29 -6.58 -36.04 26.20
N TYR A 30 -6.32 -36.09 24.90
CA TYR A 30 -7.02 -35.26 23.90
C TYR A 30 -8.45 -35.73 23.64
N SER A 31 -8.99 -36.60 24.49
CA SER A 31 -10.40 -37.00 24.52
C SER A 31 -11.34 -35.92 25.11
N GLY A 32 -10.82 -34.73 25.46
CA GLY A 32 -11.57 -33.50 25.61
C GLY A 32 -12.11 -33.09 24.24
N GLY A 33 -12.85 -33.96 23.63
CA GLY A 33 -13.51 -33.73 22.36
C GLY A 33 -14.37 -32.48 22.49
N ALA A 34 -14.07 -31.47 21.69
CA ALA A 34 -15.13 -30.56 21.27
C ALA A 34 -16.34 -31.46 21.00
N SER A 35 -17.43 -31.30 21.78
CA SER A 35 -18.53 -32.21 21.76
C SER A 35 -18.95 -32.45 20.31
N VAL A 36 -19.37 -33.66 19.95
CA VAL A 36 -19.90 -33.96 18.60
C VAL A 36 -20.88 -32.88 18.13
N LYS A 37 -21.54 -32.24 19.08
CA LYS A 37 -22.41 -31.09 18.90
C LYS A 37 -21.66 -29.81 18.44
N ALA A 38 -20.48 -29.50 19.00
CA ALA A 38 -19.67 -28.35 18.58
C ALA A 38 -19.08 -28.57 17.18
N VAL A 39 -18.68 -29.79 16.85
CA VAL A 39 -18.22 -30.14 15.49
C VAL A 39 -19.39 -30.08 14.50
N ALA A 40 -20.58 -30.55 14.88
CA ALA A 40 -21.79 -30.45 14.06
C ALA A 40 -22.26 -29.00 13.90
N GLU A 41 -22.09 -28.14 14.91
CA GLU A 41 -22.37 -26.70 14.84
C GLU A 41 -21.34 -25.95 13.98
N MET A 42 -20.08 -26.33 14.03
CA MET A 42 -19.05 -25.86 13.09
C MET A 42 -19.35 -26.32 11.65
N ASP A 43 -19.68 -27.59 11.43
CA ASP A 43 -20.07 -28.11 10.12
C ASP A 43 -21.35 -27.43 9.59
N ALA A 44 -22.32 -27.13 10.45
CA ALA A 44 -23.53 -26.38 10.08
C ALA A 44 -23.22 -24.90 9.78
N GLY A 45 -22.24 -24.29 10.49
CA GLY A 45 -21.76 -22.95 10.22
C GLY A 45 -21.07 -22.85 8.86
N TYR A 46 -20.21 -23.79 8.54
CA TYR A 46 -19.54 -23.88 7.23
C TYR A 46 -20.51 -24.27 6.10
N SER A 47 -21.47 -25.11 6.37
CA SER A 47 -22.53 -25.50 5.40
C SER A 47 -23.44 -24.32 5.05
N ARG A 48 -23.77 -23.43 6.01
CA ARG A 48 -24.55 -22.21 5.75
C ARG A 48 -23.80 -21.21 4.85
N SER A 49 -22.47 -21.22 4.85
CA SER A 49 -21.66 -20.40 3.94
C SER A 49 -21.60 -20.94 2.50
N ALA A 50 -22.14 -22.13 2.26
CA ALA A 50 -22.19 -22.75 0.92
C ALA A 50 -23.22 -22.08 -0.02
N SER A 51 -24.17 -21.31 0.52
CA SER A 51 -25.16 -20.55 -0.23
C SER A 51 -24.82 -19.05 -0.26
N GLY A 52 -25.16 -18.38 -1.35
CA GLY A 52 -24.97 -16.94 -1.53
C GLY A 52 -23.75 -16.60 -2.41
N LYS A 53 -23.66 -15.33 -2.73
CA LYS A 53 -22.59 -14.77 -3.58
C LYS A 53 -21.24 -14.91 -2.89
N LEU A 54 -20.25 -15.50 -3.57
CA LEU A 54 -18.90 -15.69 -3.03
C LEU A 54 -18.06 -14.43 -3.17
N ILE A 55 -18.03 -13.82 -4.35
CA ILE A 55 -17.26 -12.59 -4.62
C ILE A 55 -18.16 -11.39 -4.25
N ILE A 56 -17.77 -10.62 -3.23
CA ILE A 56 -18.60 -9.55 -2.64
C ILE A 56 -18.09 -8.14 -2.91
N SER A 57 -16.97 -8.00 -3.63
CA SER A 57 -16.48 -6.69 -4.09
C SER A 57 -16.08 -6.72 -5.56
N ALA A 58 -15.97 -5.56 -6.17
CA ALA A 58 -15.17 -5.39 -7.38
C ALA A 58 -13.68 -5.64 -7.08
N PRO A 59 -12.84 -5.93 -8.09
CA PRO A 59 -11.40 -6.01 -7.89
C PRO A 59 -10.82 -4.61 -7.64
N MET A 60 -9.77 -4.56 -6.83
CA MET A 60 -8.90 -3.42 -6.64
C MET A 60 -7.52 -3.75 -7.20
N LEU A 61 -7.07 -3.00 -8.18
CA LEU A 61 -5.70 -3.05 -8.69
C LEU A 61 -4.77 -2.36 -7.68
N GLN A 62 -3.66 -3.00 -7.34
CA GLN A 62 -2.76 -2.53 -6.30
C GLN A 62 -1.29 -2.65 -6.72
N ASN A 63 -0.49 -1.68 -6.28
CA ASN A 63 0.96 -1.68 -6.36
C ASN A 63 1.47 -2.12 -7.75
N PRO A 64 1.23 -1.30 -8.80
CA PRO A 64 1.64 -1.58 -10.17
C PRO A 64 3.15 -1.54 -10.32
N ALA A 65 3.67 -2.36 -11.24
CA ALA A 65 5.06 -2.32 -11.67
C ALA A 65 5.13 -2.59 -13.19
N PRO A 66 6.29 -2.40 -13.82
CA PRO A 66 6.43 -2.68 -15.25
C PRO A 66 6.10 -4.12 -15.64
N THR A 67 6.37 -5.08 -14.74
CA THR A 67 6.23 -6.52 -15.04
C THR A 67 5.26 -7.24 -14.13
N SER A 68 4.53 -6.50 -13.27
CA SER A 68 3.58 -7.10 -12.33
C SER A 68 2.40 -6.18 -12.01
N MET A 69 1.30 -6.79 -11.54
CA MET A 69 0.11 -6.10 -11.05
C MET A 69 -0.52 -6.89 -9.90
N GLY A 70 -0.83 -6.23 -8.81
CA GLY A 70 -1.62 -6.79 -7.74
C GLY A 70 -3.11 -6.67 -8.03
N VAL A 71 -3.88 -7.72 -7.71
CA VAL A 71 -5.34 -7.72 -7.78
C VAL A 71 -5.88 -8.24 -6.47
N ALA A 72 -6.66 -7.42 -5.77
CA ALA A 72 -7.30 -7.77 -4.51
C ALA A 72 -8.82 -7.73 -4.65
N PHE A 73 -9.54 -8.64 -4.00
CA PHE A 73 -11.00 -8.61 -3.93
C PHE A 73 -11.52 -9.33 -2.69
N ALA A 74 -12.72 -8.97 -2.27
CA ALA A 74 -13.34 -9.53 -1.07
C ALA A 74 -14.22 -10.73 -1.38
N VAL A 75 -14.20 -11.70 -0.46
CA VAL A 75 -15.04 -12.91 -0.51
C VAL A 75 -15.88 -13.05 0.78
N SER A 76 -16.95 -13.82 0.70
CA SER A 76 -17.89 -14.07 1.81
C SER A 76 -17.67 -15.39 2.53
N ALA A 77 -16.82 -16.26 2.02
CA ALA A 77 -16.54 -17.58 2.56
C ALA A 77 -15.12 -18.02 2.19
N MET A 78 -14.66 -19.10 2.82
CA MET A 78 -13.36 -19.68 2.51
C MET A 78 -13.22 -19.98 1.02
N ALA A 79 -12.19 -19.46 0.41
CA ALA A 79 -12.00 -19.53 -1.02
C ALA A 79 -10.51 -19.54 -1.40
N ASN A 80 -10.27 -19.95 -2.65
CA ASN A 80 -9.01 -19.72 -3.35
C ASN A 80 -9.29 -18.85 -4.58
N GLY A 81 -8.88 -17.58 -4.49
CA GLY A 81 -9.07 -16.60 -5.56
C GLY A 81 -8.20 -16.86 -6.78
N PHE A 82 -8.66 -16.41 -7.94
CA PHE A 82 -7.87 -16.40 -9.15
C PHE A 82 -8.17 -15.19 -10.02
N VAL A 83 -7.22 -14.89 -10.89
CA VAL A 83 -7.36 -13.88 -11.96
C VAL A 83 -7.05 -14.56 -13.29
N GLU A 84 -7.94 -14.38 -14.25
CA GLU A 84 -7.67 -14.67 -15.66
C GLU A 84 -7.34 -13.35 -16.36
N TYR A 85 -6.29 -13.35 -17.18
CA TYR A 85 -5.83 -12.14 -17.87
C TYR A 85 -5.30 -12.45 -19.27
N SER A 86 -5.46 -11.49 -20.17
CA SER A 86 -5.06 -11.57 -21.57
C SER A 86 -4.65 -10.20 -22.12
N GLU A 87 -3.86 -10.17 -23.17
CA GLU A 87 -3.61 -8.97 -23.97
C GLU A 87 -4.77 -8.67 -24.94
N PHE A 88 -5.77 -9.56 -25.04
CA PHE A 88 -6.88 -9.46 -25.97
C PHE A 88 -8.23 -9.26 -25.27
N ALA A 89 -9.07 -8.37 -25.81
CA ALA A 89 -10.35 -8.02 -25.22
C ALA A 89 -11.35 -9.20 -25.16
N ASP A 90 -11.25 -10.13 -26.10
CA ASP A 90 -12.06 -11.35 -26.14
C ASP A 90 -11.55 -12.45 -25.20
N MET A 91 -10.55 -12.14 -24.39
CA MET A 91 -9.91 -13.05 -23.43
C MET A 91 -9.29 -14.31 -24.10
N ARG A 92 -9.07 -14.31 -25.43
CA ARG A 92 -8.35 -15.43 -26.05
C ARG A 92 -6.93 -15.55 -25.48
N ASN A 93 -6.43 -16.76 -25.38
CA ASN A 93 -5.13 -17.09 -24.77
C ASN A 93 -4.99 -16.60 -23.32
N ALA A 94 -6.11 -16.49 -22.58
CA ALA A 94 -6.08 -16.06 -21.21
C ALA A 94 -5.22 -16.97 -20.34
N ARG A 95 -4.39 -16.37 -19.53
CA ARG A 95 -3.64 -17.05 -18.47
C ARG A 95 -4.41 -16.96 -17.18
N LYS A 96 -4.31 -18.00 -16.34
CA LYS A 96 -4.95 -18.05 -15.03
C LYS A 96 -3.92 -18.12 -13.92
N VAL A 97 -3.99 -17.19 -12.96
CA VAL A 97 -3.16 -17.16 -11.76
C VAL A 97 -4.05 -17.26 -10.53
N LYS A 98 -3.72 -18.16 -9.62
CA LYS A 98 -4.41 -18.32 -8.33
C LYS A 98 -3.70 -17.54 -7.23
N CYS A 99 -4.40 -17.26 -6.13
CA CYS A 99 -3.79 -16.81 -4.88
C CYS A 99 -2.68 -17.79 -4.48
N GLY A 100 -1.57 -17.27 -3.99
CA GLY A 100 -0.44 -18.11 -3.60
C GLY A 100 0.87 -17.33 -3.69
N GLY A 101 1.93 -18.07 -3.95
CA GLY A 101 3.31 -17.57 -3.96
C GLY A 101 4.16 -18.22 -2.87
N PHE A 102 3.53 -18.98 -1.98
CA PHE A 102 4.15 -19.84 -0.97
C PHE A 102 3.81 -21.32 -1.24
N ARG A 103 4.38 -22.21 -0.45
CA ARG A 103 4.09 -23.66 -0.54
C ARG A 103 2.63 -23.99 -0.25
N VAL A 104 1.98 -23.16 0.58
CA VAL A 104 0.55 -23.25 0.92
C VAL A 104 -0.04 -21.84 0.83
N THR A 105 -1.15 -21.69 0.11
CA THR A 105 -1.94 -20.47 0.09
C THR A 105 -2.59 -20.25 1.46
N ASP A 106 -2.64 -19.01 1.92
CA ASP A 106 -3.32 -18.64 3.15
C ASP A 106 -4.82 -19.02 3.07
N MET A 107 -5.28 -19.79 4.03
CA MET A 107 -6.70 -20.11 4.16
C MET A 107 -7.45 -18.87 4.62
N ASN A 108 -8.27 -18.30 3.73
CA ASN A 108 -8.86 -16.99 3.93
C ASN A 108 -10.32 -16.99 3.47
N ASP A 109 -11.17 -16.40 4.30
CA ASP A 109 -12.61 -16.24 4.08
C ASP A 109 -13.02 -14.78 3.85
N LYS A 110 -12.06 -13.87 3.68
CA LYS A 110 -12.30 -12.42 3.60
C LYS A 110 -11.71 -11.74 2.38
N VAL A 111 -10.45 -12.04 2.05
CA VAL A 111 -9.71 -11.30 1.02
C VAL A 111 -8.88 -12.24 0.17
N MET A 112 -8.99 -12.10 -1.13
CA MET A 112 -8.15 -12.78 -2.12
C MET A 112 -7.12 -11.80 -2.66
N LEU A 113 -5.84 -12.18 -2.60
CA LEU A 113 -4.70 -11.41 -3.12
C LEU A 113 -4.03 -12.21 -4.23
N VAL A 114 -4.05 -11.71 -5.45
CA VAL A 114 -3.43 -12.36 -6.61
C VAL A 114 -2.39 -11.43 -7.22
N ARG A 115 -1.13 -11.84 -7.27
CA ARG A 115 -0.06 -11.10 -7.95
C ARG A 115 0.16 -11.66 -9.35
N LEU A 116 -0.12 -10.88 -10.37
CA LEU A 116 0.25 -11.16 -11.75
C LEU A 116 1.72 -10.78 -11.95
N THR A 117 2.51 -11.66 -12.54
CA THR A 117 3.94 -11.47 -12.81
C THR A 117 4.29 -11.85 -14.24
N GLY A 118 5.48 -11.45 -14.70
CA GLY A 118 5.93 -11.72 -16.06
C GLY A 118 5.11 -10.99 -17.13
N LEU A 119 4.54 -9.84 -16.75
CA LEU A 119 3.84 -8.93 -17.65
C LEU A 119 4.85 -8.15 -18.50
N LYS A 120 4.41 -7.62 -19.63
CA LYS A 120 5.18 -6.69 -20.46
C LYS A 120 5.01 -5.28 -19.92
N PRO A 121 6.05 -4.44 -19.87
CA PRO A 121 5.93 -3.02 -19.52
C PRO A 121 5.02 -2.25 -20.48
N SER A 122 4.40 -1.19 -19.99
CA SER A 122 3.57 -0.25 -20.76
C SER A 122 2.51 -0.92 -21.64
N THR A 123 2.01 -2.08 -21.19
CA THR A 123 1.12 -2.96 -21.98
C THR A 123 -0.26 -3.01 -21.36
N LYS A 124 -1.29 -2.88 -22.18
CA LYS A 124 -2.70 -3.03 -21.77
C LYS A 124 -3.07 -4.51 -21.67
N TYR A 125 -3.71 -4.85 -20.56
CA TYR A 125 -4.27 -6.17 -20.27
C TYR A 125 -5.75 -6.08 -19.97
N PHE A 126 -6.47 -7.14 -20.32
CA PHE A 126 -7.85 -7.43 -19.95
C PHE A 126 -7.85 -8.50 -18.88
N TYR A 127 -8.71 -8.40 -17.87
CA TYR A 127 -8.72 -9.37 -16.79
C TYR A 127 -10.11 -9.53 -16.18
N ARG A 128 -10.33 -10.66 -15.53
CA ARG A 128 -11.50 -10.94 -14.70
C ARG A 128 -11.11 -11.74 -13.48
N ILE A 129 -11.88 -11.59 -12.40
CA ILE A 129 -11.65 -12.29 -11.14
C ILE A 129 -12.56 -13.48 -10.98
N GLY A 130 -12.12 -14.45 -10.20
CA GLY A 130 -12.91 -15.61 -9.82
C GLY A 130 -12.40 -16.22 -8.52
N ALA A 131 -13.20 -17.11 -7.94
CA ALA A 131 -12.85 -17.81 -6.71
C ALA A 131 -13.44 -19.23 -6.68
N ASP A 132 -12.62 -20.17 -6.27
CA ASP A 132 -13.03 -21.52 -5.92
C ASP A 132 -13.52 -21.52 -4.47
N ARG A 133 -14.80 -21.82 -4.22
CA ARG A 133 -15.35 -21.96 -2.87
C ARG A 133 -14.84 -23.26 -2.26
N ILE A 134 -14.33 -23.19 -1.04
CA ILE A 134 -13.70 -24.31 -0.35
C ILE A 134 -14.58 -24.76 0.83
N PHE A 135 -14.85 -26.06 0.89
CA PHE A 135 -15.26 -26.70 2.11
C PHE A 135 -14.02 -27.13 2.90
N TYR A 136 -13.98 -26.81 4.19
CA TYR A 136 -12.94 -27.22 5.11
C TYR A 136 -13.54 -28.05 6.25
N GLY A 137 -13.29 -29.35 6.24
CA GLY A 137 -13.70 -30.29 7.29
C GLY A 137 -12.50 -30.90 8.05
N GLY A 138 -11.36 -30.16 8.12
CA GLY A 138 -10.10 -30.61 8.69
C GLY A 138 -9.01 -30.85 7.64
N GLY A 139 -7.78 -31.09 8.07
CA GLY A 139 -6.58 -31.06 7.23
C GLY A 139 -6.62 -31.89 5.95
N TYR A 140 -7.23 -33.08 5.98
CA TYR A 140 -7.37 -33.96 4.81
C TYR A 140 -8.80 -33.97 4.21
N LYS A 141 -9.71 -33.12 4.72
CA LYS A 141 -11.10 -33.05 4.31
C LYS A 141 -11.43 -31.71 3.63
N MET A 142 -10.53 -31.22 2.80
CA MET A 142 -10.75 -30.02 1.99
C MET A 142 -11.19 -30.41 0.58
N ARG A 143 -12.16 -29.66 0.02
CA ARG A 143 -12.59 -29.82 -1.36
C ARG A 143 -13.17 -28.53 -1.91
N ILE A 144 -13.07 -28.36 -3.22
CA ILE A 144 -13.80 -27.31 -3.94
C ILE A 144 -15.27 -27.77 -4.03
N ILE A 145 -16.19 -26.90 -3.61
CA ILE A 145 -17.63 -27.13 -3.62
C ILE A 145 -18.39 -26.21 -4.58
N GLY A 146 -17.70 -25.30 -5.21
CA GLY A 146 -18.26 -24.39 -6.21
C GLY A 146 -17.20 -23.45 -6.77
N VAL A 147 -17.51 -22.86 -7.90
CA VAL A 147 -16.67 -21.85 -8.55
C VAL A 147 -17.54 -20.65 -8.90
N GLU A 148 -17.10 -19.46 -8.57
CA GLU A 148 -17.75 -18.21 -9.00
C GLU A 148 -16.74 -17.36 -9.78
N GLN A 149 -17.19 -16.76 -10.87
CA GLN A 149 -16.41 -15.86 -11.69
C GLN A 149 -17.23 -14.59 -11.94
N ASP A 150 -16.60 -13.42 -11.79
CA ASP A 150 -17.21 -12.16 -12.20
C ASP A 150 -17.33 -12.17 -13.74
N PRO A 151 -18.52 -11.99 -14.29
CA PRO A 151 -18.69 -11.94 -15.75
C PRO A 151 -18.06 -10.71 -16.40
N ARG A 152 -17.75 -9.66 -15.62
CA ARG A 152 -17.14 -8.43 -16.13
C ARG A 152 -15.69 -8.64 -16.49
N VAL A 153 -15.28 -8.03 -17.60
CA VAL A 153 -13.89 -7.93 -18.03
C VAL A 153 -13.42 -6.50 -17.79
N TYR A 154 -12.43 -6.36 -16.96
CA TYR A 154 -11.78 -5.09 -16.63
C TYR A 154 -10.48 -4.91 -17.40
N THR A 155 -9.89 -3.72 -17.35
CA THR A 155 -8.61 -3.44 -18.01
C THR A 155 -7.62 -2.80 -17.04
N PHE A 156 -6.34 -2.98 -17.32
CA PHE A 156 -5.26 -2.18 -16.74
C PHE A 156 -4.11 -2.04 -17.74
N THR A 157 -3.27 -1.03 -17.52
CA THR A 157 -1.99 -0.90 -18.24
C THR A 157 -0.86 -0.98 -17.22
N THR A 158 0.16 -1.79 -17.49
CA THR A 158 1.37 -1.87 -16.66
C THR A 158 2.13 -0.54 -16.72
N SER A 159 2.84 -0.21 -15.64
CA SER A 159 3.73 0.94 -15.63
C SER A 159 4.93 0.72 -16.57
N GLY A 160 5.72 1.76 -16.78
CA GLY A 160 6.88 1.71 -17.65
C GLY A 160 7.15 3.04 -18.33
N GLU A 161 8.19 3.11 -19.12
CA GLU A 161 8.67 4.32 -19.76
C GLU A 161 7.70 4.88 -20.80
N ASP A 162 7.06 4.00 -21.57
CA ASP A 162 6.09 4.36 -22.61
C ASP A 162 4.65 4.40 -22.09
N ALA A 163 4.43 4.25 -20.78
CA ALA A 163 3.12 4.34 -20.18
C ALA A 163 2.65 5.80 -20.10
N ARG A 164 1.35 6.02 -19.94
CA ARG A 164 0.78 7.35 -19.78
C ARG A 164 1.27 8.03 -18.51
N SER A 165 1.91 9.19 -18.62
CA SER A 165 2.45 10.01 -17.55
C SER A 165 1.35 10.76 -16.81
N HIS A 166 0.52 10.06 -16.03
CA HIS A 166 -0.64 10.64 -15.37
C HIS A 166 -0.92 9.95 -14.04
N PHE A 167 -0.92 10.72 -12.96
CA PHE A 167 -1.26 10.25 -11.62
C PHE A 167 -2.27 11.16 -10.93
N CYS A 168 -3.01 10.63 -9.96
CA CYS A 168 -3.77 11.40 -8.98
C CYS A 168 -3.34 11.02 -7.56
N VAL A 169 -3.48 11.97 -6.63
CA VAL A 169 -3.22 11.77 -5.20
C VAL A 169 -4.45 12.19 -4.40
N TYR A 170 -4.82 11.39 -3.42
CA TYR A 170 -5.72 11.76 -2.35
C TYR A 170 -5.25 11.15 -1.02
N ASN A 171 -5.76 11.64 0.10
CA ASN A 171 -5.26 11.33 1.44
C ASN A 171 -6.33 11.59 2.51
N ASP A 172 -6.02 11.25 3.78
CA ASP A 172 -6.80 11.60 4.98
C ASP A 172 -8.30 11.36 4.80
N THR A 173 -8.66 10.19 4.29
CA THR A 173 -10.07 9.83 4.05
C THR A 173 -10.78 9.41 5.33
N HIS A 174 -10.05 8.87 6.32
CA HIS A 174 -10.52 8.51 7.67
C HIS A 174 -11.85 7.73 7.69
N ALA A 175 -12.08 6.91 6.66
CA ALA A 175 -13.34 6.19 6.43
C ALA A 175 -14.58 7.13 6.43
N LYS A 176 -14.41 8.37 5.97
CA LYS A 176 -15.49 9.32 5.73
C LYS A 176 -16.08 9.07 4.35
N TRP A 177 -17.15 8.30 4.31
CA TRP A 177 -17.65 7.70 3.08
C TRP A 177 -18.23 8.71 2.10
N GLU A 178 -18.85 9.79 2.59
CA GLU A 178 -19.38 10.84 1.73
C GLU A 178 -18.25 11.57 1.00
N GLU A 179 -17.20 11.97 1.72
CA GLU A 179 -16.03 12.62 1.14
C GLU A 179 -15.26 11.65 0.24
N PHE A 180 -15.14 10.39 0.67
CA PHE A 180 -14.47 9.37 -0.15
C PHE A 180 -15.21 9.12 -1.47
N ALA A 181 -16.54 9.13 -1.48
CA ALA A 181 -17.33 9.04 -2.70
C ALA A 181 -17.02 10.20 -3.64
N GLN A 182 -17.00 11.45 -3.14
CA GLN A 182 -16.67 12.63 -3.94
C GLN A 182 -15.23 12.57 -4.49
N VAL A 183 -14.27 12.10 -3.70
CA VAL A 183 -12.88 11.88 -4.12
C VAL A 183 -12.81 10.86 -5.24
N THR A 184 -13.45 9.70 -5.09
CA THR A 184 -13.42 8.64 -6.11
C THR A 184 -14.14 9.05 -7.39
N ASP A 185 -15.20 9.84 -7.30
CA ASP A 185 -15.87 10.42 -8.47
C ASP A 185 -14.95 11.39 -9.22
N LYS A 186 -14.23 12.26 -8.50
CA LYS A 186 -13.26 13.18 -9.12
C LYS A 186 -12.10 12.43 -9.75
N VAL A 187 -11.57 11.40 -9.10
CA VAL A 187 -10.50 10.56 -9.67
C VAL A 187 -10.99 9.85 -10.94
N ALA A 188 -12.23 9.35 -10.95
CA ALA A 188 -12.81 8.73 -12.15
C ALA A 188 -12.99 9.74 -13.30
N GLU A 189 -13.41 10.97 -13.01
CA GLU A 189 -13.47 12.05 -14.01
C GLU A 189 -12.10 12.34 -14.63
N LEU A 190 -11.05 12.39 -13.81
CA LEU A 190 -9.68 12.65 -14.26
C LEU A 190 -9.06 11.43 -14.96
N ASN A 191 -9.50 10.23 -14.65
CA ASN A 191 -9.06 8.98 -15.24
C ASN A 191 -7.52 8.81 -15.27
N PRO A 192 -6.81 8.85 -14.13
CA PRO A 192 -5.36 8.72 -14.10
C PRO A 192 -4.88 7.31 -14.50
N ALA A 193 -3.60 7.20 -14.83
CA ALA A 193 -2.95 5.91 -15.06
C ALA A 193 -2.62 5.19 -13.75
N VAL A 194 -2.41 5.93 -12.68
CA VAL A 194 -2.15 5.41 -11.33
C VAL A 194 -2.66 6.40 -10.28
N VAL A 195 -3.09 5.87 -9.16
CA VAL A 195 -3.57 6.63 -8.02
C VAL A 195 -2.64 6.41 -6.83
N ILE A 196 -2.30 7.47 -6.13
CA ILE A 196 -1.58 7.43 -4.86
C ILE A 196 -2.56 7.76 -3.74
N TRP A 197 -2.86 6.79 -2.88
CA TRP A 197 -3.59 7.01 -1.64
C TRP A 197 -2.57 7.31 -0.55
N ASN A 198 -2.39 8.58 -0.21
CA ASN A 198 -1.29 9.06 0.62
C ASN A 198 -1.68 9.12 2.11
N GLY A 199 -2.05 7.98 2.66
CA GLY A 199 -2.21 7.74 4.09
C GLY A 199 -3.55 8.11 4.71
N ASP A 200 -3.67 7.70 5.96
CA ASP A 200 -4.80 7.90 6.84
C ASP A 200 -6.14 7.46 6.23
N ALA A 201 -6.15 6.18 5.81
CA ALA A 201 -7.36 5.57 5.27
C ALA A 201 -8.48 5.47 6.31
N CYS A 202 -8.14 5.28 7.58
CA CYS A 202 -9.06 5.28 8.72
C CYS A 202 -8.34 5.73 10.00
N ASN A 203 -9.08 5.88 11.11
CA ASN A 203 -8.50 6.33 12.38
C ASN A 203 -7.66 5.24 13.07
N THR A 204 -8.12 3.98 13.03
CA THR A 204 -7.46 2.82 13.65
C THR A 204 -7.79 1.55 12.89
N GLN A 205 -6.84 0.63 12.85
CA GLN A 205 -6.90 -0.64 12.12
C GLN A 205 -7.21 -1.77 13.11
N GLU A 206 -8.48 -2.06 13.39
CA GLU A 206 -8.84 -2.98 14.45
C GLU A 206 -8.96 -4.44 14.00
N THR A 207 -9.53 -4.69 12.82
CA THR A 207 -9.76 -6.04 12.32
C THR A 207 -9.46 -6.15 10.81
N ILE A 208 -9.22 -7.38 10.33
CA ILE A 208 -9.12 -7.63 8.87
C ILE A 208 -10.42 -7.27 8.16
N GLU A 209 -11.54 -7.45 8.82
CA GLU A 209 -12.84 -7.13 8.24
C GLU A 209 -13.03 -5.62 8.07
N SER A 210 -12.63 -4.81 9.05
CA SER A 210 -12.63 -3.34 8.90
C SER A 210 -11.70 -2.90 7.77
N LEU A 211 -10.49 -3.45 7.68
CA LEU A 211 -9.55 -3.19 6.58
C LEU A 211 -10.14 -3.57 5.22
N ARG A 212 -10.73 -4.77 5.11
CA ARG A 212 -11.43 -5.20 3.90
C ARG A 212 -12.50 -4.20 3.48
N ASN A 213 -13.31 -3.72 4.41
CA ASN A 213 -14.38 -2.78 4.12
C ASN A 213 -13.84 -1.41 3.68
N ILE A 214 -12.73 -0.96 4.26
CA ILE A 214 -12.10 0.32 3.89
C ILE A 214 -11.56 0.27 2.46
N PHE A 215 -10.81 -0.77 2.11
CA PHE A 215 -10.11 -0.82 0.83
C PHE A 215 -10.89 -1.50 -0.29
N LEU A 216 -11.62 -2.58 0.00
CA LEU A 216 -12.20 -3.45 -1.03
C LEU A 216 -13.72 -3.35 -1.13
N ALA A 217 -14.41 -2.98 -0.06
CA ALA A 217 -15.87 -2.94 -0.03
C ALA A 217 -16.40 -1.69 0.69
N PRO A 218 -15.89 -0.47 0.36
CA PRO A 218 -16.40 0.75 0.99
C PRO A 218 -17.89 0.91 0.69
N PRO A 219 -18.68 1.45 1.62
CA PRO A 219 -20.10 1.67 1.44
C PRO A 219 -20.38 2.94 0.60
N ILE A 220 -19.82 3.00 -0.60
CA ILE A 220 -20.00 4.06 -1.59
C ILE A 220 -20.61 3.48 -2.87
N GLU A 221 -21.18 4.32 -3.73
CA GLU A 221 -21.78 3.86 -4.99
C GLU A 221 -20.73 3.31 -5.96
N ARG A 222 -19.63 4.03 -6.15
CA ARG A 222 -18.51 3.62 -7.02
C ARG A 222 -17.61 2.57 -6.34
N ARG A 223 -18.16 1.37 -6.14
CA ARG A 223 -17.43 0.26 -5.51
C ARG A 223 -16.31 -0.33 -6.36
N ASP A 224 -16.28 0.01 -7.66
CA ASP A 224 -15.25 -0.39 -8.62
C ASP A 224 -14.20 0.70 -8.88
N TYR A 225 -14.08 1.66 -7.96
CA TYR A 225 -13.22 2.85 -8.06
C TYR A 225 -11.75 2.57 -8.41
N ALA A 226 -11.26 1.38 -8.10
CA ALA A 226 -9.87 0.97 -8.33
C ALA A 226 -9.76 -0.27 -9.23
N SER A 227 -10.82 -0.63 -9.97
CA SER A 227 -10.80 -1.83 -10.81
C SER A 227 -10.01 -1.65 -12.11
N GLU A 228 -9.85 -0.41 -12.58
CA GLU A 228 -9.09 -0.10 -13.80
C GLU A 228 -7.99 0.96 -13.58
N MET A 229 -7.97 1.56 -12.40
CA MET A 229 -6.97 2.54 -11.97
C MET A 229 -6.17 1.98 -10.79
N PRO A 230 -4.94 1.49 -11.01
CA PRO A 230 -4.13 0.91 -9.96
C PRO A 230 -3.84 1.90 -8.83
N VAL A 231 -3.92 1.42 -7.58
CA VAL A 231 -3.67 2.22 -6.38
C VAL A 231 -2.34 1.81 -5.75
N CYS A 232 -1.49 2.79 -5.47
CA CYS A 232 -0.36 2.68 -4.56
C CYS A 232 -0.75 3.31 -3.23
N PHE A 233 -0.67 2.57 -2.15
CA PHE A 233 -0.96 3.06 -0.81
C PHE A 233 0.33 3.43 -0.10
N VAL A 234 0.43 4.66 0.38
CA VAL A 234 1.48 5.15 1.28
C VAL A 234 0.87 5.23 2.67
N PRO A 235 1.28 4.42 3.65
CA PRO A 235 0.68 4.46 4.97
C PRO A 235 0.87 5.82 5.67
N GLY A 236 -0.18 6.27 6.38
CA GLY A 236 -0.11 7.39 7.31
C GLY A 236 0.07 6.93 8.75
N ASN A 237 0.14 7.86 9.69
CA ASN A 237 0.33 7.55 11.10
C ASN A 237 -0.88 6.83 11.72
N HIS A 238 -2.09 7.12 11.26
CA HIS A 238 -3.29 6.38 11.70
C HIS A 238 -3.32 4.94 11.20
N ASP A 239 -2.67 4.64 10.08
CA ASP A 239 -2.57 3.28 9.54
C ASP A 239 -1.60 2.39 10.33
N MET A 240 -0.82 2.98 11.24
CA MET A 240 0.06 2.28 12.17
C MET A 240 -0.62 1.92 13.49
N ARG A 241 -1.87 2.33 13.73
CA ARG A 241 -2.61 2.17 14.98
C ARG A 241 -3.62 1.04 14.90
N GLY A 242 -3.88 0.41 16.06
CA GLY A 242 -4.87 -0.66 16.20
C GLY A 242 -4.30 -2.07 16.04
N MET A 243 -5.08 -3.05 16.44
CA MET A 243 -4.66 -4.45 16.55
C MET A 243 -4.37 -5.12 15.20
N ALA A 244 -4.93 -4.61 14.11
CA ALA A 244 -4.75 -5.15 12.77
C ALA A 244 -3.73 -4.37 11.91
N CYS A 245 -3.07 -3.31 12.41
CA CYS A 245 -2.15 -2.49 11.62
C CYS A 245 -1.00 -3.30 10.98
N ARG A 246 -0.50 -4.34 11.68
CA ARG A 246 0.49 -5.28 11.14
C ARG A 246 -0.08 -6.24 10.10
N ARG A 247 -1.41 -6.32 9.99
CA ARG A 247 -2.12 -7.19 9.04
C ARG A 247 -2.63 -6.44 7.82
N LEU A 248 -2.28 -5.17 7.65
CA LEU A 248 -2.65 -4.35 6.50
C LEU A 248 -2.22 -5.03 5.18
N GLU A 249 -1.08 -5.70 5.17
CA GLU A 249 -0.57 -6.52 4.06
C GLU A 249 -1.48 -7.70 3.66
N LYS A 250 -2.46 -8.07 4.49
CA LYS A 250 -3.48 -9.07 4.16
C LYS A 250 -4.60 -8.50 3.29
N VAL A 251 -4.61 -7.19 3.06
CA VAL A 251 -5.62 -6.49 2.27
C VAL A 251 -4.97 -5.63 1.18
N VAL A 252 -3.82 -5.01 1.49
CA VAL A 252 -3.07 -4.15 0.58
C VAL A 252 -1.73 -4.78 0.25
N MET A 253 -1.46 -4.94 -1.03
CA MET A 253 -0.16 -5.41 -1.51
C MET A 253 0.84 -4.27 -1.56
N PHE A 254 1.94 -4.40 -0.84
CA PHE A 254 3.02 -3.40 -0.81
C PHE A 254 4.24 -3.86 -1.61
N ARG A 255 4.65 -5.12 -1.45
CA ARG A 255 5.91 -5.62 -2.01
C ARG A 255 5.83 -5.92 -3.48
N GLN A 256 6.89 -5.58 -4.20
CA GLN A 256 7.12 -6.05 -5.55
C GLN A 256 7.77 -7.45 -5.52
N PRO A 257 7.49 -8.32 -6.51
CA PRO A 257 8.08 -9.67 -6.54
C PRO A 257 9.61 -9.70 -6.57
N GLU A 258 10.20 -8.67 -7.17
CA GLU A 258 11.65 -8.54 -7.35
C GLU A 258 12.36 -7.92 -6.13
N GLU A 259 11.62 -7.35 -5.20
CA GLU A 259 12.21 -6.70 -4.02
C GLU A 259 12.80 -7.72 -3.06
N ARG A 260 14.09 -7.56 -2.79
CA ARG A 260 14.78 -8.33 -1.75
C ARG A 260 14.33 -7.84 -0.39
N LEU A 261 13.97 -8.79 0.47
CA LEU A 261 13.68 -8.48 1.87
C LEU A 261 14.97 -8.07 2.57
N SER A 262 14.93 -6.95 3.30
CA SER A 262 15.92 -6.67 4.34
C SER A 262 15.80 -7.75 5.43
N ARG A 263 16.91 -8.15 6.02
CA ARG A 263 16.90 -9.11 7.13
C ARG A 263 16.23 -8.53 8.37
N ASP A 264 16.40 -7.24 8.59
CA ASP A 264 16.08 -6.59 9.87
C ASP A 264 14.80 -5.76 9.79
N TRP A 265 14.46 -5.21 8.57
CA TRP A 265 13.33 -4.30 8.40
C TRP A 265 12.47 -4.67 7.21
N ASP A 266 11.17 -4.59 7.39
CA ASP A 266 10.20 -4.70 6.31
C ASP A 266 10.01 -3.34 5.62
N LEU A 267 10.83 -3.09 4.61
CA LEU A 267 10.80 -1.86 3.81
C LEU A 267 9.80 -1.93 2.63
N GLY A 268 9.07 -3.03 2.48
CA GLY A 268 8.15 -3.25 1.37
C GLY A 268 6.96 -2.28 1.31
N ARG A 269 6.73 -1.46 2.34
CA ARG A 269 5.72 -0.38 2.33
C ARG A 269 6.17 0.87 1.58
N ASN A 270 7.41 0.92 1.12
CA ASN A 270 7.93 1.94 0.25
C ASN A 270 7.88 1.45 -1.20
N PHE A 271 7.76 2.36 -2.15
CA PHE A 271 7.82 2.02 -3.57
C PHE A 271 8.58 3.07 -4.38
N ALA A 272 9.18 2.63 -5.48
CA ALA A 272 9.74 3.49 -6.50
C ALA A 272 9.57 2.82 -7.86
N PHE A 273 8.88 3.47 -8.78
CA PHE A 273 8.72 2.98 -10.15
C PHE A 273 8.52 4.14 -11.12
N ARG A 274 8.68 3.86 -12.40
CA ARG A 274 8.48 4.83 -13.48
C ARG A 274 7.10 4.66 -14.12
N GLN A 275 6.36 5.75 -14.23
CA GLN A 275 5.08 5.87 -14.93
C GLN A 275 5.22 6.91 -16.06
N GLY A 276 5.51 6.46 -17.26
CA GLY A 276 5.84 7.35 -18.37
C GLY A 276 7.09 8.20 -18.10
N ASP A 277 6.97 9.50 -18.18
CA ASP A 277 8.05 10.46 -17.90
C ASP A 277 8.29 10.69 -16.41
N ILE A 278 7.43 10.16 -15.51
CA ILE A 278 7.44 10.49 -14.09
C ILE A 278 7.92 9.30 -13.28
N ALA A 279 8.97 9.49 -12.49
CA ALA A 279 9.32 8.58 -11.41
C ALA A 279 8.49 8.92 -10.17
N LEU A 280 7.80 7.94 -9.62
CA LEU A 280 6.93 8.04 -8.44
C LEU A 280 7.57 7.28 -7.29
N ILE A 281 7.80 7.96 -6.16
CA ILE A 281 8.46 7.42 -4.98
C ILE A 281 7.55 7.60 -3.78
N GLY A 282 7.10 6.51 -3.16
CA GLY A 282 6.31 6.53 -1.93
C GLY A 282 7.15 6.12 -0.73
N LEU A 283 7.06 6.89 0.36
CA LEU A 283 7.79 6.69 1.59
C LEU A 283 6.81 6.55 2.77
N ASP A 284 6.84 5.40 3.42
CA ASP A 284 6.11 5.17 4.67
C ASP A 284 6.71 6.02 5.78
N THR A 285 5.96 6.99 6.29
CA THR A 285 6.41 7.88 7.36
C THR A 285 6.29 7.29 8.75
N ALA A 286 5.65 6.14 8.88
CA ALA A 286 5.30 5.54 10.16
C ALA A 286 4.54 6.52 11.09
N GLU A 287 4.77 6.50 12.40
CA GLU A 287 4.09 7.33 13.39
C GLU A 287 4.77 8.72 13.51
N ASP A 288 3.99 9.73 13.86
CA ASP A 288 4.41 11.12 14.01
C ASP A 288 5.02 11.46 15.38
N LYS A 289 5.04 10.50 16.29
CA LYS A 289 5.57 10.63 17.65
C LYS A 289 6.86 9.81 17.82
N LEU A 290 7.63 10.12 18.86
CA LEU A 290 8.80 9.35 19.24
C LEU A 290 8.41 7.95 19.70
N ASP A 291 9.23 6.95 19.41
CA ASP A 291 9.03 5.54 19.81
C ASP A 291 8.96 5.39 21.35
N SER A 292 9.61 6.31 22.08
CA SER A 292 9.67 6.32 23.55
C SER A 292 8.37 6.82 24.23
N ARG A 293 7.34 7.19 23.48
CA ARG A 293 6.07 7.66 24.07
C ARG A 293 5.34 6.53 24.79
N ASP A 294 4.93 6.78 26.02
CA ASP A 294 4.22 5.82 26.87
C ASP A 294 2.95 5.24 26.20
N VAL A 295 2.29 6.05 25.38
CA VAL A 295 1.07 5.65 24.64
C VAL A 295 1.30 4.47 23.69
N PHE A 296 2.55 4.21 23.31
CA PHE A 296 2.91 3.09 22.43
C PHE A 296 3.33 1.84 23.19
N ALA A 297 3.47 1.90 24.50
CA ALA A 297 3.85 0.77 25.35
C ALA A 297 5.11 0.01 24.85
N GLY A 298 6.06 0.71 24.21
CA GLY A 298 7.27 0.11 23.65
C GLY A 298 7.07 -0.74 22.39
N LEU A 299 5.90 -0.67 21.73
CA LEU A 299 5.59 -1.50 20.55
C LEU A 299 6.04 -0.88 19.22
N PHE A 300 6.46 0.39 19.23
CA PHE A 300 6.90 1.10 18.03
C PHE A 300 8.43 1.13 17.91
N CYS A 301 8.91 1.05 16.68
CA CYS A 301 10.32 1.14 16.31
C CYS A 301 10.49 1.94 15.00
N SER A 302 9.79 3.07 14.91
CA SER A 302 9.75 3.90 13.71
C SER A 302 11.06 4.66 13.46
N GLU A 303 11.77 5.05 14.53
CA GLU A 303 13.01 5.82 14.40
C GLU A 303 14.13 5.01 13.71
N PRO A 304 14.46 3.77 14.13
CA PRO A 304 15.44 2.96 13.41
C PRO A 304 14.94 2.48 12.04
N TYR A 305 13.63 2.28 11.86
CA TYR A 305 13.04 1.98 10.56
C TYR A 305 13.35 3.08 9.54
N ARG A 306 13.24 4.36 9.89
CA ARG A 306 13.53 5.50 9.00
C ARG A 306 14.99 5.55 8.58
N VAL A 307 15.91 5.11 9.44
CA VAL A 307 17.34 4.99 9.08
C VAL A 307 17.53 3.94 7.99
N ALA A 308 16.94 2.76 8.15
CA ALA A 308 16.98 1.70 7.14
C ALA A 308 16.29 2.13 5.84
N GLN A 309 15.17 2.83 5.93
CA GLN A 309 14.44 3.40 4.81
C GLN A 309 15.27 4.42 4.03
N THR A 310 16.14 5.18 4.71
CA THR A 310 17.02 6.14 4.05
C THR A 310 18.03 5.45 3.12
N ALA A 311 18.57 4.30 3.53
CA ALA A 311 19.44 3.49 2.67
C ALA A 311 18.66 2.94 1.47
N TRP A 312 17.45 2.42 1.69
CA TRP A 312 16.57 1.98 0.62
C TRP A 312 16.26 3.11 -0.38
N LEU A 313 15.98 4.32 0.11
CA LEU A 313 15.72 5.48 -0.73
C LEU A 313 16.93 5.85 -1.59
N ALA A 314 18.14 5.82 -1.01
CA ALA A 314 19.37 6.07 -1.74
C ALA A 314 19.53 5.08 -2.91
N ASP A 315 19.30 3.79 -2.66
CA ASP A 315 19.37 2.76 -3.69
C ASP A 315 18.25 2.92 -4.74
N ALA A 316 17.04 3.24 -4.31
CA ALA A 316 15.91 3.45 -5.22
C ALA A 316 16.14 4.61 -6.18
N LEU A 317 16.70 5.71 -5.71
CA LEU A 317 17.02 6.90 -6.54
C LEU A 317 18.12 6.66 -7.57
N GLU A 318 18.98 5.66 -7.37
CA GLU A 318 20.02 5.28 -8.33
C GLU A 318 19.58 4.23 -9.36
N ARG A 319 18.36 3.66 -9.22
CA ARG A 319 17.81 2.71 -10.20
C ARG A 319 17.73 3.39 -11.57
N PRO A 320 18.13 2.69 -12.66
CA PRO A 320 18.22 3.32 -14.00
C PRO A 320 16.92 3.96 -14.46
N GLU A 321 15.78 3.32 -14.24
CA GLU A 321 14.45 3.81 -14.63
C GLU A 321 14.03 5.06 -13.85
N ILE A 322 14.46 5.20 -12.59
CA ILE A 322 14.21 6.38 -11.76
C ILE A 322 15.17 7.51 -12.17
N LYS A 323 16.44 7.17 -12.30
CA LYS A 323 17.49 8.12 -12.63
C LYS A 323 17.33 8.74 -14.01
N SER A 324 16.78 8.01 -14.98
CA SER A 324 16.53 8.51 -16.34
C SER A 324 15.23 9.28 -16.50
N ALA A 325 14.29 9.20 -15.54
CA ALA A 325 12.99 9.85 -15.66
C ALA A 325 13.12 11.38 -15.74
N PRO A 326 12.43 12.07 -16.66
CA PRO A 326 12.43 13.54 -16.75
C PRO A 326 11.92 14.23 -15.49
N TYR A 327 11.02 13.58 -14.75
CA TYR A 327 10.43 14.13 -13.53
C TYR A 327 10.53 13.10 -12.39
N ILE A 328 10.75 13.59 -11.15
CA ILE A 328 10.71 12.80 -9.94
C ILE A 328 9.77 13.48 -8.94
N VAL A 329 8.74 12.73 -8.53
CA VAL A 329 7.78 13.15 -7.52
C VAL A 329 7.83 12.15 -6.35
N ALA A 330 8.00 12.67 -5.14
CA ALA A 330 7.97 11.86 -3.92
C ALA A 330 6.66 12.09 -3.16
N PHE A 331 6.20 11.05 -2.50
CA PHE A 331 4.99 11.03 -1.67
C PHE A 331 5.36 10.50 -0.28
N CYS A 332 4.93 11.20 0.73
CA CYS A 332 4.94 10.70 2.10
C CYS A 332 3.79 11.34 2.86
N HIS A 333 3.28 10.68 3.89
CA HIS A 333 2.08 11.18 4.55
C HIS A 333 2.37 12.43 5.38
N ILE A 334 3.37 12.38 6.27
CA ILE A 334 3.67 13.48 7.19
C ILE A 334 4.54 14.54 6.50
N PRO A 335 4.21 15.86 6.63
CA PRO A 335 5.01 16.93 6.06
C PRO A 335 6.45 16.96 6.60
N LEU A 336 7.43 17.12 5.71
CA LEU A 336 8.86 17.09 6.05
C LEU A 336 9.34 18.35 6.81
N PHE A 337 8.60 19.44 6.74
CA PHE A 337 8.92 20.69 7.44
C PHE A 337 7.66 21.55 7.59
N ASP A 338 7.73 22.50 8.51
CA ASP A 338 6.79 23.62 8.60
C ASP A 338 7.40 24.84 7.91
N SER A 339 6.62 25.53 7.08
CA SER A 339 7.07 26.69 6.32
C SER A 339 7.17 27.96 7.16
N ASP A 340 6.43 28.03 8.25
CA ASP A 340 6.43 29.17 9.14
C ASP A 340 7.15 28.82 10.45
N PRO A 341 8.41 29.26 10.62
CA PRO A 341 9.13 29.06 11.87
C PRO A 341 8.47 29.80 13.06
N THR A 342 7.58 30.74 12.75
CA THR A 342 6.74 31.42 13.74
C THR A 342 5.37 30.77 13.88
N SER A 343 4.98 29.91 12.95
CA SER A 343 3.76 29.13 13.08
C SER A 343 3.91 28.29 14.34
N ASN A 344 3.01 28.55 15.24
CA ASN A 344 2.94 27.77 16.45
C ASN A 344 2.74 26.30 16.01
N PRO A 345 3.62 25.35 16.37
CA PRO A 345 3.37 23.93 16.10
C PRO A 345 1.98 23.48 16.53
N GLY A 346 1.33 24.23 17.43
CA GLY A 346 -0.08 24.11 17.76
C GLY A 346 -1.06 24.37 16.61
N ASP A 347 -0.66 24.97 15.49
CA ASP A 347 -1.53 25.11 14.31
C ASP A 347 -1.68 23.79 13.54
N ILE A 348 -0.77 22.86 13.70
CA ILE A 348 -0.88 21.51 13.17
C ILE A 348 -1.83 20.67 14.04
N TYR A 349 -1.78 20.89 15.35
CA TYR A 349 -2.67 20.32 16.35
C TYR A 349 -3.30 21.46 17.18
N PRO A 350 -4.29 22.18 16.66
CA PRO A 350 -4.81 23.41 17.27
C PRO A 350 -5.34 23.22 18.70
N ASN A 351 -5.64 22.00 19.09
CA ASN A 351 -6.13 21.66 20.42
C ASN A 351 -5.06 20.98 21.30
N ASP A 352 -3.85 20.77 20.79
CA ASP A 352 -2.80 20.13 21.57
C ASP A 352 -1.85 21.18 22.10
N THR A 353 -2.06 21.57 23.36
CA THR A 353 -1.22 22.50 24.11
C THR A 353 -0.01 21.79 24.75
N ASP A 354 0.08 20.46 24.64
CA ASP A 354 1.17 19.69 25.26
C ASP A 354 2.51 19.95 24.53
N PRO A 355 3.50 20.59 25.18
CA PRO A 355 4.79 20.88 24.57
C PRO A 355 5.53 19.62 24.08
N ARG A 356 5.21 18.45 24.63
CA ARG A 356 5.84 17.17 24.25
C ARG A 356 5.46 16.76 22.84
N TYR A 357 4.22 16.98 22.42
CA TYR A 357 3.80 16.71 21.02
C TYR A 357 4.54 17.60 20.03
N ARG A 358 4.69 18.87 20.34
CA ARG A 358 5.43 19.83 19.51
C ARG A 358 6.89 19.39 19.33
N THR A 359 7.51 18.89 20.39
CA THR A 359 8.91 18.42 20.35
C THR A 359 9.01 17.15 19.51
N ASP A 360 8.10 16.21 19.64
CA ASP A 360 8.09 14.94 18.92
C ASP A 360 7.95 15.16 17.42
N PHE A 361 6.96 15.93 16.99
CA PHE A 361 6.71 16.23 15.59
C PHE A 361 7.86 17.02 14.96
N ALA A 362 8.34 18.07 15.61
CA ALA A 362 9.49 18.84 15.12
C ALA A 362 10.77 18.00 15.05
N SER A 363 10.97 17.05 15.96
CA SER A 363 12.10 16.13 15.92
C SER A 363 12.00 15.17 14.73
N TRP A 364 10.82 14.64 14.46
CA TRP A 364 10.54 13.82 13.29
C TRP A 364 10.85 14.57 12.00
N GLN A 365 10.33 15.79 11.83
CA GLN A 365 10.55 16.61 10.65
C GLN A 365 12.04 16.92 10.41
N ARG A 366 12.77 17.29 11.45
CA ARG A 366 14.21 17.54 11.38
C ARG A 366 14.99 16.28 10.98
N ALA A 367 14.65 15.13 11.56
CA ALA A 367 15.29 13.86 11.23
C ALA A 367 15.08 13.49 9.77
N CYS A 368 13.85 13.49 9.29
CA CYS A 368 13.55 13.16 7.89
C CYS A 368 14.13 14.17 6.90
N SER A 369 14.06 15.47 7.19
CA SER A 369 14.67 16.50 6.34
C SER A 369 16.18 16.32 6.22
N LYS A 370 16.87 15.96 7.31
CA LYS A 370 18.31 15.68 7.30
C LYS A 370 18.68 14.41 6.57
N MET A 371 17.87 13.36 6.68
CA MET A 371 18.14 12.07 6.06
C MET A 371 17.78 12.05 4.57
N TRP A 372 16.59 12.54 4.21
CA TRP A 372 16.07 12.45 2.84
C TRP A 372 16.39 13.68 1.98
N GLY A 373 16.47 14.87 2.59
CA GLY A 373 16.72 16.11 1.88
C GLY A 373 17.94 16.08 0.96
N PRO A 374 19.13 15.69 1.44
CA PRO A 374 20.32 15.55 0.59
C PRO A 374 20.16 14.58 -0.58
N LEU A 375 19.41 13.48 -0.36
CA LEU A 375 19.11 12.50 -1.40
C LEU A 375 18.18 13.09 -2.47
N PHE A 376 17.15 13.83 -2.05
CA PHE A 376 16.24 14.52 -2.96
C PHE A 376 16.94 15.58 -3.80
N ILE A 377 17.84 16.37 -3.19
CA ILE A 377 18.66 17.37 -3.90
C ILE A 377 19.52 16.67 -4.95
N LYS A 378 20.27 15.65 -4.55
CA LYS A 378 21.17 14.89 -5.44
C LYS A 378 20.42 14.28 -6.62
N ALA A 379 19.25 13.72 -6.38
CA ALA A 379 18.43 13.07 -7.42
C ALA A 379 17.67 14.09 -8.29
N GLY A 380 17.54 15.34 -7.86
CA GLY A 380 16.75 16.35 -8.54
C GLY A 380 15.25 16.12 -8.42
N VAL A 381 14.77 15.69 -7.24
CA VAL A 381 13.34 15.62 -6.93
C VAL A 381 12.74 17.02 -7.11
N GLN A 382 11.61 17.12 -7.80
CA GLN A 382 11.02 18.42 -8.15
C GLN A 382 9.80 18.76 -7.30
N LEU A 383 9.11 17.73 -6.81
CA LEU A 383 7.91 17.87 -5.98
C LEU A 383 7.88 16.79 -4.90
N VAL A 384 7.55 17.22 -3.69
CA VAL A 384 7.17 16.32 -2.58
C VAL A 384 5.73 16.62 -2.21
N VAL A 385 4.86 15.61 -2.26
CA VAL A 385 3.45 15.70 -1.87
C VAL A 385 3.27 15.01 -0.52
N THR A 386 2.73 15.74 0.43
CA THR A 386 2.43 15.27 1.79
C THR A 386 0.97 15.51 2.17
N ALA A 387 0.56 15.14 3.37
CA ALA A 387 -0.82 15.15 3.83
C ALA A 387 -0.93 15.48 5.33
N HIS A 388 -1.64 14.66 6.14
CA HIS A 388 -1.61 14.61 7.61
C HIS A 388 -2.28 15.80 8.33
N THR A 389 -2.00 17.04 7.92
CA THR A 389 -2.49 18.23 8.61
C THR A 389 -3.93 18.60 8.24
N HIS A 390 -4.50 17.94 7.23
CA HIS A 390 -5.80 18.25 6.62
C HIS A 390 -5.91 19.68 6.05
N LYS A 391 -4.83 20.46 6.13
CA LYS A 391 -4.78 21.84 5.62
C LYS A 391 -3.94 21.90 4.35
N TYR A 392 -4.52 22.39 3.27
CA TYR A 392 -3.77 22.64 2.05
C TYR A 392 -2.69 23.71 2.29
N ARG A 393 -1.46 23.41 1.84
CA ARG A 393 -0.34 24.35 1.83
C ARG A 393 0.56 24.09 0.62
N TYR A 394 1.14 25.13 0.08
CA TYR A 394 2.15 25.08 -0.96
C TYR A 394 3.35 25.91 -0.58
N ASP A 395 4.53 25.30 -0.59
CA ASP A 395 5.81 25.92 -0.34
C ASP A 395 6.66 25.85 -1.63
N ALA A 396 7.00 27.01 -2.17
CA ALA A 396 7.83 27.11 -3.37
C ALA A 396 9.26 26.58 -3.11
N PRO A 397 9.97 26.13 -4.16
CA PRO A 397 11.41 25.83 -4.05
C PRO A 397 12.19 27.02 -3.52
N VAL A 398 13.18 26.74 -2.66
CA VAL A 398 14.16 27.68 -2.14
C VAL A 398 15.56 27.11 -2.31
N GLU A 399 16.61 27.92 -2.12
CA GLU A 399 18.01 27.53 -2.38
C GLU A 399 18.39 26.23 -1.64
N ASP A 400 18.11 26.15 -0.35
CA ASP A 400 18.43 24.98 0.49
C ASP A 400 17.49 23.79 0.28
N ARG A 401 16.36 24.00 -0.41
CA ARG A 401 15.34 23.03 -0.70
C ARG A 401 14.79 23.25 -2.12
N PRO A 402 15.48 22.76 -3.15
CA PRO A 402 15.15 23.05 -4.56
C PRO A 402 13.97 22.28 -5.11
N TRP A 403 13.14 21.66 -4.27
CA TRP A 403 11.88 21.05 -4.65
C TRP A 403 10.68 21.83 -4.09
N ALA A 404 9.56 21.76 -4.80
CA ALA A 404 8.29 22.25 -4.30
C ALA A 404 7.74 21.28 -3.23
N HIS A 405 7.14 21.80 -2.18
CA HIS A 405 6.43 21.00 -1.18
C HIS A 405 4.95 21.34 -1.21
N LEU A 406 4.11 20.32 -1.33
CA LEU A 406 2.69 20.47 -1.41
C LEU A 406 2.04 19.60 -0.32
N VAL A 407 1.50 20.24 0.70
CA VAL A 407 0.69 19.57 1.72
C VAL A 407 -0.75 19.51 1.22
N ALA A 408 -1.25 18.32 0.99
CA ALA A 408 -2.60 18.09 0.53
C ALA A 408 -3.61 18.36 1.64
N GLY A 409 -4.78 18.86 1.27
CA GLY A 409 -5.90 18.97 2.19
C GLY A 409 -6.55 17.62 2.42
N GLY A 410 -7.16 17.44 3.58
CA GLY A 410 -7.85 16.22 3.97
C GLY A 410 -9.27 16.50 4.42
N TRP A 411 -9.93 15.47 4.95
CA TRP A 411 -11.25 15.58 5.52
C TRP A 411 -11.33 16.73 6.55
N ARG A 412 -12.45 17.46 6.51
CA ARG A 412 -12.70 18.63 7.39
C ARG A 412 -13.18 18.17 8.76
N TRP A 413 -12.29 18.17 9.76
CA TRP A 413 -12.61 17.68 11.09
C TRP A 413 -13.00 18.75 12.12
N ASN A 414 -12.60 20.02 11.89
CA ASN A 414 -12.92 21.12 12.81
C ASN A 414 -13.33 22.43 12.12
N ASN A 415 -13.67 22.37 10.84
CA ASN A 415 -14.02 23.53 10.01
C ASN A 415 -12.98 24.68 10.03
N ALA A 416 -11.72 24.39 10.35
CA ALA A 416 -10.68 25.40 10.35
C ALA A 416 -10.43 25.94 8.93
N ARG A 417 -10.00 27.20 8.86
CA ARG A 417 -9.66 27.85 7.59
C ARG A 417 -8.59 27.05 6.86
N GLY A 418 -8.79 26.79 5.57
CA GLY A 418 -7.86 26.04 4.72
C GLY A 418 -8.05 24.51 4.76
N GLN A 419 -9.00 24.00 5.56
CA GLN A 419 -9.37 22.58 5.51
C GLN A 419 -10.39 22.32 4.41
N PHE A 420 -9.99 21.55 3.43
CA PHE A 420 -10.84 21.02 2.37
C PHE A 420 -10.17 19.79 1.75
N GLN A 421 -10.99 18.82 1.39
CA GLN A 421 -10.49 17.62 0.73
C GLN A 421 -9.93 17.97 -0.64
N THR A 422 -8.74 17.44 -0.95
CA THR A 422 -8.09 17.65 -2.23
C THR A 422 -7.96 16.37 -3.03
N VAL A 423 -8.00 16.51 -4.36
CA VAL A 423 -7.41 15.59 -5.33
C VAL A 423 -6.33 16.36 -6.09
N ILE A 424 -5.12 15.81 -6.10
CA ILE A 424 -3.99 16.40 -6.83
C ILE A 424 -3.78 15.58 -8.10
N GLU A 425 -3.87 16.22 -9.25
CA GLU A 425 -3.60 15.62 -10.55
C GLU A 425 -2.20 16.01 -11.01
N GLY A 426 -1.38 15.06 -11.45
CA GLY A 426 -0.10 15.32 -12.12
C GLY A 426 -0.04 14.59 -13.46
N LYS A 427 0.25 15.35 -14.54
CA LYS A 427 0.38 14.79 -15.89
C LYS A 427 1.40 15.55 -16.71
N THR A 428 2.01 14.89 -17.69
CA THR A 428 2.88 15.57 -18.63
C THR A 428 2.06 16.11 -19.81
N GLU A 429 2.20 17.40 -20.06
CA GLU A 429 1.59 18.12 -21.18
C GLU A 429 2.64 19.08 -21.77
N ASN A 430 2.78 19.10 -23.10
CA ASN A 430 3.70 20.02 -23.81
C ASN A 430 5.14 20.00 -23.26
N GLY A 431 5.64 18.81 -22.89
CA GLY A 431 7.00 18.65 -22.35
C GLY A 431 7.21 19.21 -20.95
N LYS A 432 6.12 19.45 -20.19
CA LYS A 432 6.16 19.86 -18.78
C LYS A 432 5.31 18.95 -17.92
N LEU A 433 5.71 18.74 -16.67
CA LEU A 433 4.86 18.17 -15.65
C LEU A 433 3.95 19.28 -15.10
N LYS A 434 2.65 19.15 -15.38
CA LYS A 434 1.61 20.01 -14.85
C LYS A 434 0.95 19.33 -13.66
N VAL A 435 0.91 20.03 -12.53
CA VAL A 435 0.27 19.55 -11.28
C VAL A 435 -0.88 20.49 -10.93
N THR A 436 -2.08 19.94 -10.84
CA THR A 436 -3.31 20.67 -10.56
C THR A 436 -3.91 20.21 -9.24
N VAL A 437 -4.18 21.14 -8.35
CA VAL A 437 -4.83 20.88 -7.05
C VAL A 437 -6.31 21.21 -7.16
N HIS A 438 -7.16 20.21 -6.97
CA HIS A 438 -8.61 20.33 -6.98
C HIS A 438 -9.16 20.37 -5.54
N ASP A 439 -9.96 21.37 -5.21
CA ASP A 439 -10.78 21.44 -4.00
C ASP A 439 -12.09 20.70 -4.27
N ILE A 440 -12.30 19.60 -3.60
CA ILE A 440 -13.44 18.71 -3.85
C ILE A 440 -14.74 19.32 -3.33
N TYR A 441 -14.70 20.01 -2.18
CA TYR A 441 -15.89 20.62 -1.61
C TYR A 441 -16.43 21.79 -2.43
N ASN A 442 -15.52 22.66 -2.91
CA ASN A 442 -15.91 23.86 -3.65
C ASN A 442 -15.86 23.65 -5.18
N LYS A 443 -15.52 22.46 -5.64
CA LYS A 443 -15.43 22.07 -7.07
C LYS A 443 -14.60 23.06 -7.91
N LYS A 444 -13.46 23.49 -7.39
CA LYS A 444 -12.59 24.48 -8.03
C LYS A 444 -11.13 24.04 -8.06
N ILE A 445 -10.37 24.62 -9.00
CA ILE A 445 -8.91 24.51 -9.01
C ILE A 445 -8.33 25.54 -8.03
N VAL A 446 -7.51 25.09 -7.11
CA VAL A 446 -6.85 25.93 -6.10
C VAL A 446 -5.48 26.39 -6.58
N LYS A 447 -4.75 25.51 -7.27
CA LYS A 447 -3.39 25.76 -7.73
C LYS A 447 -3.08 24.96 -8.98
N VAL A 448 -2.30 25.57 -9.86
CA VAL A 448 -1.63 24.89 -10.97
C VAL A 448 -0.15 25.18 -10.87
N LEU A 449 0.66 24.13 -10.98
CA LEU A 449 2.12 24.18 -10.98
C LEU A 449 2.62 23.56 -12.28
N GLU A 450 3.72 24.09 -12.80
CA GLU A 450 4.41 23.52 -13.95
C GLU A 450 5.89 23.31 -13.62
N PHE A 451 6.41 22.15 -13.97
CA PHE A 451 7.81 21.80 -13.82
C PHE A 451 8.43 21.50 -15.18
N SER A 452 9.59 22.05 -15.45
CA SER A 452 10.41 21.65 -16.59
C SER A 452 11.13 20.33 -16.31
N PRO A 453 11.51 19.55 -17.32
CA PRO A 453 12.30 18.35 -17.11
C PRO A 453 13.58 18.69 -16.34
N ARG A 454 13.93 17.84 -15.39
CA ARG A 454 15.21 17.96 -14.68
C ARG A 454 16.37 17.82 -15.67
N LYS A 455 17.47 18.53 -15.45
CA LYS A 455 18.70 18.30 -16.22
C LYS A 455 19.13 16.86 -15.93
N ALA A 456 19.08 15.98 -16.90
CA ALA A 456 19.58 14.63 -16.75
C ALA A 456 21.03 14.72 -16.26
N ALA A 457 21.36 14.09 -15.15
CA ALA A 457 22.74 13.85 -14.78
C ALA A 457 23.36 13.11 -15.96
N ASN A 458 24.31 13.74 -16.64
CA ASN A 458 24.90 13.37 -17.92
C ASN A 458 24.79 11.88 -18.23
N ALA A 459 23.85 11.52 -19.10
CA ALA A 459 23.92 10.24 -19.80
C ALA A 459 25.21 10.31 -20.61
N THR A 460 26.24 9.62 -20.17
CA THR A 460 27.44 9.37 -20.95
C THR A 460 26.92 8.75 -22.25
N LYS A 461 26.95 9.52 -23.33
CA LYS A 461 26.68 8.99 -24.67
C LYS A 461 27.63 7.81 -24.84
N ARG A 462 27.09 6.60 -24.81
CA ARG A 462 27.81 5.47 -25.36
C ARG A 462 27.85 5.70 -26.86
N ILE A 463 29.06 6.05 -27.33
CA ILE A 463 29.45 6.02 -28.74
C ILE A 463 29.46 4.57 -29.19
#